data_df3d11ef5fe39b359c2ff758cc2a5824
#
_entry.id   df3d11ef5fe39b359c2ff758cc2a5824
#
_cell.length_a   1.000
_cell.length_b   1.000
_cell.length_c   1.000
_cell.angle_alpha   90.00
_cell.angle_beta   90.00
_cell.angle_gamma   90.00
#
_symmetry.space_group_name_H-M   'P 1'
#
loop_
_entity.id
_entity.type
_entity.pdbx_description
1 polymer ?
#
loop_
_entity_poly.entity_id
_entity_poly.type
_entity_poly.pdbx_seq_one_letter_code
_entity_poly.pdbx_strand_id
1 'polypeptide(L)'
;ILLAIGFIGVYAWQITEESRQLSDALAATELVLAREQHLSQLDGLAAAAAHELGTPLSTISVIAKELERAIAPNAPHGDDVRLLREQATRCRDILAKLTELSAGGSGEPFDRMRLTALIEEVVAPHRDFGVIIEVNAPDNLSSEPVGARNPAILYGLGNLLENAVDFARDRVSVEANWTEDTVDVAISDDGPGFAPEIMGRIGEPYVTSRRGHPHDTGDEPAGLGLGFFIAKTLLERAGATLSLENRPAPDRGATIRLHWTRSDF
;
A
#
# COMPACT_ATOMS: atom_id res chain seq x y z
N ILE A 1 50.17 -2.71 -39.99
CA ILE A 1 48.92 -3.45 -40.18
C ILE A 1 48.34 -3.96 -38.84
N LEU A 2 49.10 -4.73 -38.04
CA LEU A 2 48.65 -5.26 -36.75
C LEU A 2 48.20 -4.15 -35.76
N LEU A 3 48.90 -3.03 -35.68
CA LEU A 3 48.49 -1.89 -34.85
C LEU A 3 47.19 -1.22 -35.30
N ALA A 4 46.95 -1.14 -36.62
CA ALA A 4 45.73 -0.60 -37.18
C ALA A 4 44.51 -1.51 -36.87
N ILE A 5 44.71 -2.83 -36.97
CA ILE A 5 43.66 -3.80 -36.64
C ILE A 5 43.33 -3.73 -35.12
N GLY A 6 44.34 -3.64 -34.26
CA GLY A 6 44.15 -3.46 -32.82
C GLY A 6 43.38 -2.18 -32.48
N PHE A 7 43.72 -1.07 -33.13
CA PHE A 7 43.03 0.22 -32.92
C PHE A 7 41.57 0.17 -33.38
N ILE A 8 41.30 -0.44 -34.55
CA ILE A 8 39.93 -0.60 -35.04
C ILE A 8 39.10 -1.51 -34.08
N GLY A 9 39.74 -2.57 -33.56
CA GLY A 9 39.06 -3.45 -32.59
C GLY A 9 38.69 -2.74 -31.30
N VAL A 10 39.60 -1.95 -30.72
CA VAL A 10 39.32 -1.17 -29.51
C VAL A 10 38.23 -0.12 -29.78
N TYR A 11 38.31 0.57 -30.90
CA TYR A 11 37.33 1.59 -31.27
C TYR A 11 35.94 1.01 -31.52
N ALA A 12 35.85 -0.13 -32.21
CA ALA A 12 34.60 -0.84 -32.43
C ALA A 12 33.98 -1.34 -31.09
N TRP A 13 34.84 -1.83 -30.19
CA TRP A 13 34.39 -2.23 -28.88
C TRP A 13 33.83 -1.05 -28.05
N GLN A 14 34.53 0.10 -28.10
CA GLN A 14 34.10 1.31 -27.38
C GLN A 14 32.75 1.84 -27.90
N ILE A 15 32.58 1.90 -29.25
CA ILE A 15 31.28 2.31 -29.83
C ILE A 15 30.17 1.36 -29.45
N THR A 16 30.45 0.03 -29.43
CA THR A 16 29.44 -0.96 -29.05
C THR A 16 29.03 -0.81 -27.60
N GLU A 17 30.00 -0.51 -26.72
CA GLU A 17 29.71 -0.32 -25.29
C GLU A 17 28.95 1.00 -25.04
N GLU A 18 29.27 2.08 -25.69
CA GLU A 18 28.55 3.36 -25.63
C GLU A 18 27.12 3.18 -26.18
N SER A 19 26.95 2.44 -27.28
CA SER A 19 25.65 2.13 -27.86
C SER A 19 24.77 1.28 -26.92
N ARG A 20 25.37 0.31 -26.21
CA ARG A 20 24.67 -0.47 -25.18
C ARG A 20 24.21 0.40 -24.01
N GLN A 21 25.11 1.22 -23.45
CA GLN A 21 24.78 2.10 -22.33
C GLN A 21 23.66 3.08 -22.71
N LEU A 22 23.70 3.61 -23.93
CA LEU A 22 22.65 4.49 -24.44
C LEU A 22 21.31 3.75 -24.60
N SER A 23 21.35 2.51 -25.12
CA SER A 23 20.16 1.68 -25.27
C SER A 23 19.54 1.34 -23.91
N ASP A 24 20.37 0.98 -22.93
CA ASP A 24 19.91 0.67 -21.57
C ASP A 24 19.31 1.92 -20.87
N ALA A 25 19.94 3.08 -21.07
CA ALA A 25 19.42 4.36 -20.55
C ALA A 25 18.09 4.74 -21.21
N LEU A 26 17.95 4.52 -22.52
CA LEU A 26 16.70 4.75 -23.26
C LEU A 26 15.60 3.82 -22.76
N ALA A 27 15.87 2.52 -22.62
CA ALA A 27 14.92 1.56 -22.11
C ALA A 27 14.46 1.91 -20.67
N ALA A 28 15.39 2.34 -19.82
CA ALA A 28 15.06 2.81 -18.47
C ALA A 28 14.15 4.06 -18.48
N THR A 29 14.43 5.02 -19.35
CA THR A 29 13.60 6.24 -19.47
C THR A 29 12.22 5.95 -20.06
N GLU A 30 12.12 5.05 -21.05
CA GLU A 30 10.84 4.60 -21.60
C GLU A 30 9.99 3.89 -20.54
N LEU A 31 10.61 3.05 -19.70
CA LEU A 31 9.92 2.39 -18.59
C LEU A 31 9.38 3.39 -17.56
N VAL A 32 10.18 4.38 -17.20
CA VAL A 32 9.77 5.45 -16.27
C VAL A 32 8.61 6.25 -16.85
N LEU A 33 8.72 6.67 -18.11
CA LEU A 33 7.65 7.40 -18.81
C LEU A 33 6.35 6.59 -18.93
N ALA A 34 6.46 5.31 -19.29
CA ALA A 34 5.31 4.41 -19.37
C ALA A 34 4.64 4.24 -17.99
N ARG A 35 5.44 4.13 -16.92
CA ARG A 35 4.94 4.06 -15.55
C ARG A 35 4.24 5.36 -15.13
N GLU A 36 4.83 6.51 -15.44
CA GLU A 36 4.27 7.83 -15.12
C GLU A 36 2.95 8.08 -15.89
N GLN A 37 2.90 7.72 -17.18
CA GLN A 37 1.67 7.78 -17.97
C GLN A 37 0.58 6.85 -17.42
N HIS A 38 0.93 5.64 -16.99
CA HIS A 38 -0.02 4.70 -16.41
C HIS A 38 -0.57 5.23 -15.07
N LEU A 39 0.28 5.81 -14.23
CA LEU A 39 -0.14 6.42 -12.97
C LEU A 39 -1.04 7.65 -13.20
N SER A 40 -0.70 8.51 -14.16
CA SER A 40 -1.52 9.68 -14.52
C SER A 40 -2.91 9.28 -15.06
N GLN A 41 -2.98 8.18 -15.84
CA GLN A 41 -4.27 7.65 -16.31
C GLN A 41 -5.12 7.10 -15.16
N LEU A 42 -4.48 6.43 -14.18
CA LEU A 42 -5.17 5.94 -12.98
C LEU A 42 -5.71 7.08 -12.12
N ASP A 43 -4.98 8.20 -12.02
CA ASP A 43 -5.43 9.38 -11.29
C ASP A 43 -6.70 9.99 -11.90
N GLY A 44 -6.69 10.15 -13.22
CA GLY A 44 -7.88 10.65 -13.95
C GLY A 44 -9.09 9.72 -13.81
N LEU A 45 -8.84 8.40 -13.90
CA LEU A 45 -9.88 7.38 -13.72
C LEU A 45 -10.39 7.33 -12.27
N ALA A 46 -9.51 7.43 -11.27
CA ALA A 46 -9.89 7.43 -9.86
C ALA A 46 -10.75 8.66 -9.51
N ALA A 47 -10.38 9.85 -9.98
CA ALA A 47 -11.15 11.06 -9.78
C ALA A 47 -12.52 11.00 -10.46
N ALA A 48 -12.58 10.54 -11.73
CA ALA A 48 -13.82 10.35 -12.46
C ALA A 48 -14.72 9.28 -11.81
N ALA A 49 -14.14 8.12 -11.44
CA ALA A 49 -14.87 7.06 -10.77
C ALA A 49 -15.41 7.49 -9.40
N ALA A 50 -14.65 8.25 -8.63
CA ALA A 50 -15.10 8.76 -7.33
C ALA A 50 -16.28 9.74 -7.50
N HIS A 51 -16.27 10.56 -8.53
CA HIS A 51 -17.38 11.47 -8.83
C HIS A 51 -18.64 10.70 -9.29
N GLU A 52 -18.47 9.78 -10.25
CA GLU A 52 -19.59 9.01 -10.83
C GLU A 52 -20.17 7.98 -9.83
N LEU A 53 -19.35 7.38 -8.96
CA LEU A 53 -19.80 6.43 -7.93
C LEU A 53 -20.26 7.13 -6.64
N GLY A 54 -19.75 8.31 -6.35
CA GLY A 54 -20.11 9.09 -5.16
C GLY A 54 -21.59 9.46 -5.14
N THR A 55 -22.15 9.81 -6.30
CA THR A 55 -23.58 10.17 -6.44
C THR A 55 -24.53 8.99 -6.11
N PRO A 56 -24.41 7.79 -6.72
CA PRO A 56 -25.28 6.66 -6.40
C PRO A 56 -25.06 6.16 -4.95
N LEU A 57 -23.83 6.16 -4.43
CA LEU A 57 -23.57 5.78 -3.05
C LEU A 57 -24.19 6.74 -2.05
N SER A 58 -24.19 8.05 -2.34
CA SER A 58 -24.89 9.04 -1.51
C SER A 58 -26.39 8.78 -1.49
N THR A 59 -26.99 8.44 -2.63
CA THR A 59 -28.40 8.07 -2.72
C THR A 59 -28.72 6.81 -1.92
N ILE A 60 -27.89 5.76 -2.04
CA ILE A 60 -28.02 4.52 -1.27
C ILE A 60 -27.91 4.80 0.23
N SER A 61 -26.94 5.61 0.67
CA SER A 61 -26.78 5.99 2.07
C SER A 61 -28.00 6.73 2.63
N VAL A 62 -28.60 7.62 1.84
CA VAL A 62 -29.82 8.36 2.26
C VAL A 62 -30.99 7.40 2.41
N ILE A 63 -31.21 6.53 1.41
CA ILE A 63 -32.31 5.55 1.45
C ILE A 63 -32.11 4.57 2.60
N ALA A 64 -30.92 4.05 2.81
CA ALA A 64 -30.62 3.14 3.92
C ALA A 64 -30.86 3.82 5.28
N LYS A 65 -30.50 5.08 5.44
CA LYS A 65 -30.77 5.87 6.65
C LYS A 65 -32.25 6.11 6.89
N GLU A 66 -33.04 6.34 5.84
CA GLU A 66 -34.49 6.50 5.94
C GLU A 66 -35.16 5.16 6.30
N LEU A 67 -34.74 4.05 5.70
CA LEU A 67 -35.22 2.70 6.03
C LEU A 67 -34.89 2.34 7.47
N GLU A 68 -33.67 2.62 7.95
CA GLU A 68 -33.27 2.36 9.35
C GLU A 68 -34.14 3.14 10.34
N ARG A 69 -34.59 4.35 9.99
CA ARG A 69 -35.50 5.15 10.82
C ARG A 69 -36.95 4.64 10.79
N ALA A 70 -37.37 4.05 9.67
CA ALA A 70 -38.71 3.59 9.45
C ALA A 70 -38.95 2.16 10.01
N ILE A 71 -37.88 1.37 10.14
CA ILE A 71 -37.93 -0.03 10.62
C ILE A 71 -37.73 -0.03 12.12
N ALA A 72 -38.61 -0.78 12.84
CA ALA A 72 -38.45 -0.96 14.29
C ALA A 72 -37.14 -1.71 14.61
N PRO A 73 -36.47 -1.41 15.74
CA PRO A 73 -35.16 -2.00 16.07
C PRO A 73 -35.10 -3.55 16.07
N ASN A 74 -36.21 -4.19 16.27
CA ASN A 74 -36.34 -5.68 16.34
C ASN A 74 -37.10 -6.26 15.13
N ALA A 75 -37.31 -5.47 14.08
CA ALA A 75 -38.04 -5.96 12.90
C ALA A 75 -37.13 -6.87 12.03
N PRO A 76 -37.71 -7.84 11.32
CA PRO A 76 -36.98 -8.56 10.27
C PRO A 76 -36.29 -7.57 9.32
N HIS A 77 -35.05 -7.84 8.94
CA HIS A 77 -34.22 -7.00 8.06
C HIS A 77 -33.68 -5.67 8.66
N GLY A 78 -33.89 -5.38 9.95
CA GLY A 78 -33.29 -4.20 10.59
C GLY A 78 -31.75 -4.24 10.56
N ASP A 79 -31.17 -5.42 10.81
CA ASP A 79 -29.73 -5.65 10.76
C ASP A 79 -29.18 -5.54 9.32
N ASP A 80 -29.91 -6.03 8.33
CA ASP A 80 -29.55 -5.93 6.91
C ASP A 80 -29.46 -4.47 6.45
N VAL A 81 -30.40 -3.63 6.88
CA VAL A 81 -30.41 -2.18 6.53
C VAL A 81 -29.26 -1.45 7.20
N ARG A 82 -28.92 -1.81 8.46
CA ARG A 82 -27.77 -1.25 9.16
C ARG A 82 -26.47 -1.61 8.43
N LEU A 83 -26.31 -2.89 8.08
CA LEU A 83 -25.15 -3.37 7.32
C LEU A 83 -25.05 -2.67 5.96
N LEU A 84 -26.16 -2.52 5.22
CA LEU A 84 -26.18 -1.80 3.96
C LEU A 84 -25.69 -0.35 4.11
N ARG A 85 -26.13 0.35 5.15
CA ARG A 85 -25.67 1.71 5.45
C ARG A 85 -24.18 1.77 5.75
N GLU A 86 -23.69 0.84 6.56
CA GLU A 86 -22.27 0.74 6.90
C GLU A 86 -21.41 0.50 5.66
N GLN A 87 -21.83 -0.44 4.79
CA GLN A 87 -21.10 -0.71 3.54
C GLN A 87 -21.13 0.48 2.57
N ALA A 88 -22.27 1.15 2.42
CA ALA A 88 -22.37 2.34 1.59
C ALA A 88 -21.47 3.49 2.10
N THR A 89 -21.39 3.66 3.41
CA THR A 89 -20.48 4.63 4.05
C THR A 89 -19.03 4.25 3.81
N ARG A 90 -18.66 2.99 4.02
CA ARG A 90 -17.31 2.48 3.78
C ARG A 90 -16.87 2.68 2.31
N CYS A 91 -17.73 2.38 1.35
CA CYS A 91 -17.45 2.62 -0.07
C CYS A 91 -17.21 4.11 -0.38
N ARG A 92 -18.02 4.99 0.19
CA ARG A 92 -17.86 6.43 0.03
C ARG A 92 -16.54 6.93 0.62
N ASP A 93 -16.16 6.44 1.79
CA ASP A 93 -14.91 6.82 2.46
C ASP A 93 -13.68 6.34 1.66
N ILE A 94 -13.74 5.16 1.06
CA ILE A 94 -12.70 4.67 0.15
C ILE A 94 -12.57 5.58 -1.08
N LEU A 95 -13.68 5.96 -1.71
CA LEU A 95 -13.68 6.85 -2.87
C LEU A 95 -13.18 8.26 -2.52
N ALA A 96 -13.57 8.80 -1.37
CA ALA A 96 -13.09 10.10 -0.89
C ALA A 96 -11.57 10.07 -0.68
N LYS A 97 -11.05 9.01 -0.04
CA LYS A 97 -9.61 8.83 0.15
C LYS A 97 -8.86 8.71 -1.17
N LEU A 98 -9.40 8.01 -2.17
CA LEU A 98 -8.81 7.93 -3.50
C LEU A 98 -8.72 9.31 -4.18
N THR A 99 -9.72 10.16 -3.99
CA THR A 99 -9.76 11.51 -4.58
C THR A 99 -8.81 12.49 -3.87
N GLU A 100 -8.75 12.44 -2.55
CA GLU A 100 -7.80 13.25 -1.74
C GLU A 100 -6.36 12.92 -2.09
N LEU A 101 -6.07 11.64 -2.32
CA LEU A 101 -4.75 11.15 -2.70
C LEU A 101 -4.36 11.54 -4.13
N SER A 102 -5.34 11.66 -5.05
CA SER A 102 -5.13 12.14 -6.43
C SER A 102 -4.92 13.66 -6.49
N ALA A 103 -5.45 14.41 -5.53
CA ALA A 103 -5.33 15.87 -5.50
C ALA A 103 -3.97 16.39 -4.98
N GLY A 104 -3.02 15.48 -4.68
CA GLY A 104 -1.71 15.84 -4.13
C GLY A 104 -1.87 16.62 -2.84
N GLY A 105 -2.10 15.93 -1.72
CA GLY A 105 -2.37 16.56 -0.43
C GLY A 105 -1.33 17.62 -0.09
N SER A 106 -1.70 18.88 -0.26
CA SER A 106 -1.02 20.00 0.36
C SER A 106 -1.37 19.95 1.86
N GLY A 107 -0.70 19.04 2.59
CA GLY A 107 -0.72 19.06 4.03
C GLY A 107 -0.30 20.46 4.51
N GLU A 108 -1.02 21.00 5.48
CA GLU A 108 -0.61 22.26 6.07
C GLU A 108 0.85 22.14 6.56
N PRO A 109 1.69 23.19 6.39
CA PRO A 109 3.13 23.15 6.72
C PRO A 109 3.44 22.84 8.19
N PHE A 110 2.45 22.73 9.04
CA PHE A 110 2.58 22.54 10.49
C PHE A 110 2.39 21.10 10.99
N ASP A 111 2.00 20.17 10.12
CA ASP A 111 1.72 18.78 10.51
C ASP A 111 2.93 17.89 10.26
N ARG A 112 4.08 18.23 10.88
CA ARG A 112 5.27 17.38 10.85
C ARG A 112 5.18 16.33 11.95
N MET A 113 5.39 15.08 11.56
CA MET A 113 5.26 13.93 12.44
C MET A 113 6.56 13.11 12.43
N ARG A 114 6.94 12.59 13.59
CA ARG A 114 8.03 11.62 13.71
C ARG A 114 7.60 10.27 13.17
N LEU A 115 8.54 9.50 12.63
CA LEU A 115 8.27 8.17 12.09
C LEU A 115 7.60 7.25 13.12
N THR A 116 8.09 7.24 14.36
CA THR A 116 7.50 6.41 15.43
C THR A 116 6.08 6.84 15.78
N ALA A 117 5.78 8.14 15.77
CA ALA A 117 4.43 8.65 15.99
C ALA A 117 3.47 8.28 14.84
N LEU A 118 3.97 8.32 13.60
CA LEU A 118 3.22 7.89 12.43
C LEU A 118 2.90 6.40 12.50
N ILE A 119 3.87 5.56 12.86
CA ILE A 119 3.66 4.12 13.04
C ILE A 119 2.66 3.85 14.15
N GLU A 120 2.75 4.55 15.28
CA GLU A 120 1.80 4.35 16.38
C GLU A 120 0.38 4.79 16.00
N GLU A 121 0.21 5.88 15.23
CA GLU A 121 -1.11 6.29 14.70
C GLU A 121 -1.72 5.19 13.83
N VAL A 122 -0.90 4.48 13.04
CA VAL A 122 -1.34 3.36 12.20
C VAL A 122 -1.65 2.11 13.02
N VAL A 123 -0.87 1.83 14.06
CA VAL A 123 -0.97 0.60 14.87
C VAL A 123 -2.11 0.68 15.89
N ALA A 124 -2.36 1.86 16.47
CA ALA A 124 -3.31 2.05 17.57
C ALA A 124 -4.71 1.46 17.29
N PRO A 125 -5.34 1.62 16.10
CA PRO A 125 -6.65 1.05 15.82
C PRO A 125 -6.69 -0.49 15.80
N HIS A 126 -5.52 -1.14 15.62
CA HIS A 126 -5.43 -2.60 15.44
C HIS A 126 -5.04 -3.36 16.72
N ARG A 127 -4.73 -2.68 17.82
CA ARG A 127 -4.30 -3.33 19.06
C ARG A 127 -5.35 -4.22 19.73
N ASP A 128 -6.64 -3.98 19.48
CA ASP A 128 -7.75 -4.70 20.10
C ASP A 128 -8.26 -5.91 19.30
N PHE A 129 -7.61 -6.26 18.19
CA PHE A 129 -8.06 -7.36 17.29
C PHE A 129 -7.56 -8.76 17.69
N GLY A 130 -7.02 -8.93 18.90
CA GLY A 130 -6.62 -10.25 19.41
C GLY A 130 -5.26 -10.75 18.91
N VAL A 131 -4.57 -9.98 18.05
CA VAL A 131 -3.21 -10.22 17.58
C VAL A 131 -2.24 -9.30 18.34
N ILE A 132 -1.09 -9.83 18.76
CA ILE A 132 -0.05 -9.04 19.43
C ILE A 132 0.72 -8.26 18.38
N ILE A 133 0.68 -6.92 18.46
CA ILE A 133 1.45 -6.05 17.58
C ILE A 133 2.64 -5.48 18.34
N GLU A 134 3.85 -5.86 17.94
CA GLU A 134 5.12 -5.37 18.50
C GLU A 134 5.71 -4.31 17.58
N VAL A 135 5.99 -3.13 18.13
CA VAL A 135 6.65 -2.04 17.39
C VAL A 135 8.06 -1.90 17.91
N ASN A 136 9.04 -2.07 17.03
CA ASN A 136 10.46 -1.98 17.32
C ASN A 136 11.08 -0.83 16.53
N ALA A 137 11.75 0.08 17.22
CA ALA A 137 12.48 1.20 16.64
C ALA A 137 13.81 1.41 17.38
N PRO A 138 14.82 2.02 16.75
CA PRO A 138 16.08 2.33 17.42
C PRO A 138 15.88 3.30 18.59
N ASP A 139 16.64 3.10 19.66
CA ASP A 139 16.62 3.97 20.85
C ASP A 139 17.15 5.40 20.57
N ASN A 140 17.84 5.61 19.45
CA ASN A 140 18.41 6.90 19.09
C ASN A 140 17.38 7.83 18.44
N LEU A 141 16.55 8.46 19.25
CA LEU A 141 15.52 9.41 18.82
C LEU A 141 16.07 10.74 18.28
N SER A 142 17.37 11.03 18.47
CA SER A 142 17.96 12.32 18.04
C SER A 142 18.11 12.41 16.52
N SER A 143 18.21 11.29 15.81
CA SER A 143 18.28 11.21 14.35
C SER A 143 16.99 10.70 13.70
N GLU A 144 15.91 10.62 14.45
CA GLU A 144 14.63 10.14 13.95
C GLU A 144 14.10 10.98 12.80
N PRO A 145 13.61 10.36 11.69
CA PRO A 145 12.99 11.07 10.59
C PRO A 145 11.72 11.82 11.04
N VAL A 146 11.57 13.04 10.53
CA VAL A 146 10.38 13.87 10.74
C VAL A 146 9.86 14.28 9.38
N GLY A 147 8.81 13.63 8.92
CA GLY A 147 8.14 13.91 7.65
C GLY A 147 6.87 14.73 7.81
N ALA A 148 6.27 15.13 6.69
CA ALA A 148 4.91 15.64 6.69
C ALA A 148 3.93 14.51 7.03
N ARG A 149 2.84 14.83 7.74
CA ARG A 149 1.74 13.86 7.94
C ARG A 149 1.07 13.58 6.60
N ASN A 150 1.60 12.59 5.89
CA ASN A 150 1.16 12.23 4.55
C ASN A 150 0.03 11.20 4.61
N PRO A 151 -1.21 11.55 4.20
CA PRO A 151 -2.33 10.62 4.20
C PRO A 151 -2.10 9.36 3.37
N ALA A 152 -1.30 9.46 2.29
CA ALA A 152 -0.95 8.32 1.45
C ALA A 152 -0.10 7.29 2.20
N ILE A 153 0.87 7.76 3.00
CA ILE A 153 1.71 6.89 3.84
C ILE A 153 0.87 6.26 4.95
N LEU A 154 0.06 7.05 5.66
CA LEU A 154 -0.82 6.55 6.73
C LEU A 154 -1.79 5.49 6.22
N TYR A 155 -2.46 5.75 5.11
CA TYR A 155 -3.39 4.81 4.52
C TYR A 155 -2.69 3.57 3.96
N GLY A 156 -1.56 3.76 3.27
CA GLY A 156 -0.78 2.66 2.72
C GLY A 156 -0.28 1.72 3.81
N LEU A 157 0.36 2.26 4.85
CA LEU A 157 0.82 1.47 6.01
C LEU A 157 -0.36 0.81 6.74
N GLY A 158 -1.48 1.52 6.94
CA GLY A 158 -2.68 0.98 7.57
C GLY A 158 -3.22 -0.25 6.84
N ASN A 159 -3.34 -0.20 5.52
CA ASN A 159 -3.77 -1.36 4.73
C ASN A 159 -2.78 -2.54 4.77
N LEU A 160 -1.46 -2.26 4.76
CA LEU A 160 -0.47 -3.32 4.89
C LEU A 160 -0.52 -3.97 6.27
N LEU A 161 -0.72 -3.17 7.33
CA LEU A 161 -0.87 -3.65 8.69
C LEU A 161 -2.18 -4.45 8.87
N GLU A 162 -3.31 -3.95 8.34
CA GLU A 162 -4.59 -4.66 8.34
C GLU A 162 -4.45 -6.04 7.69
N ASN A 163 -3.79 -6.12 6.53
CA ASN A 163 -3.49 -7.39 5.90
C ASN A 163 -2.62 -8.30 6.79
N ALA A 164 -1.56 -7.76 7.41
CA ALA A 164 -0.71 -8.54 8.29
C ALA A 164 -1.49 -9.08 9.50
N VAL A 165 -2.37 -8.29 10.11
CA VAL A 165 -3.24 -8.70 11.23
C VAL A 165 -4.24 -9.77 10.79
N ASP A 166 -4.87 -9.62 9.61
CA ASP A 166 -5.84 -10.58 9.07
C ASP A 166 -5.23 -11.96 8.79
N PHE A 167 -3.95 -12.03 8.43
CA PHE A 167 -3.25 -13.27 8.10
C PHE A 167 -2.39 -13.82 9.24
N ALA A 168 -2.08 -13.02 10.25
CA ALA A 168 -1.33 -13.46 11.42
C ALA A 168 -2.06 -14.56 12.18
N ARG A 169 -1.27 -15.40 12.87
CA ARG A 169 -1.81 -16.35 13.87
C ARG A 169 -1.95 -15.68 15.22
N ASP A 170 -0.84 -15.12 15.71
CA ASP A 170 -0.75 -14.58 17.05
C ASP A 170 -0.01 -13.24 17.08
N ARG A 171 0.87 -12.96 16.10
CA ARG A 171 1.82 -11.85 16.19
C ARG A 171 2.08 -11.15 14.86
N VAL A 172 2.13 -9.82 14.94
CA VAL A 172 2.65 -8.94 13.89
C VAL A 172 3.79 -8.10 14.48
N SER A 173 4.90 -7.99 13.77
CA SER A 173 6.05 -7.13 14.12
C SER A 173 6.14 -5.98 13.12
N VAL A 174 6.24 -4.77 13.63
CA VAL A 174 6.54 -3.56 12.85
C VAL A 174 7.91 -3.06 13.29
N GLU A 175 8.89 -3.14 12.39
CA GLU A 175 10.26 -2.71 12.62
C GLU A 175 10.54 -1.45 11.83
N ALA A 176 10.97 -0.39 12.52
CA ALA A 176 11.44 0.84 11.90
C ALA A 176 12.95 0.97 12.08
N ASN A 177 13.65 1.32 11.01
CA ASN A 177 15.07 1.63 11.03
C ASN A 177 15.34 2.87 10.19
N TRP A 178 16.37 3.64 10.54
CA TRP A 178 16.76 4.82 9.78
C TRP A 178 18.25 5.09 9.90
N THR A 179 18.76 5.73 8.86
CA THR A 179 20.11 6.28 8.79
C THR A 179 20.04 7.78 8.48
N GLU A 180 21.18 8.40 8.18
CA GLU A 180 21.19 9.77 7.67
C GLU A 180 20.57 9.89 6.27
N ASP A 181 20.59 8.81 5.48
CA ASP A 181 20.17 8.79 4.07
C ASP A 181 18.87 8.02 3.82
N THR A 182 18.50 7.10 4.69
CA THR A 182 17.39 6.14 4.44
C THR A 182 16.41 6.03 5.60
N VAL A 183 15.19 5.63 5.26
CA VAL A 183 14.13 5.24 6.19
C VAL A 183 13.57 3.90 5.73
N ASP A 184 13.57 2.91 6.64
CA ASP A 184 13.12 1.55 6.38
C ASP A 184 12.03 1.17 7.37
N VAL A 185 10.91 0.63 6.87
CA VAL A 185 9.84 0.07 7.69
C VAL A 185 9.55 -1.34 7.21
N ALA A 186 9.58 -2.32 8.12
CA ALA A 186 9.22 -3.69 7.82
C ALA A 186 8.00 -4.11 8.65
N ILE A 187 6.99 -4.69 7.99
CA ILE A 187 5.82 -5.29 8.63
C ILE A 187 5.89 -6.78 8.38
N SER A 188 5.93 -7.57 9.45
CA SER A 188 6.04 -9.03 9.39
C SER A 188 4.93 -9.69 10.20
N ASP A 189 4.33 -10.73 9.65
CA ASP A 189 3.37 -11.59 10.33
C ASP A 189 3.95 -12.99 10.60
N ASP A 190 3.24 -13.78 11.40
CA ASP A 190 3.54 -15.18 11.69
C ASP A 190 2.54 -16.15 11.03
N GLY A 191 1.88 -15.69 10.00
CA GLY A 191 0.86 -16.42 9.24
C GLY A 191 1.44 -17.45 8.27
N PRO A 192 0.66 -17.84 7.24
CA PRO A 192 1.09 -18.82 6.25
C PRO A 192 2.12 -18.29 5.25
N GLY A 193 2.29 -16.96 5.16
CA GLY A 193 3.06 -16.29 4.11
C GLY A 193 2.30 -16.21 2.79
N PHE A 194 2.96 -15.68 1.77
CA PHE A 194 2.41 -15.56 0.43
C PHE A 194 2.50 -16.89 -0.33
N ALA A 195 1.45 -17.30 -1.00
CA ALA A 195 1.48 -18.48 -1.86
C ALA A 195 2.45 -18.23 -3.05
N PRO A 196 3.29 -19.23 -3.42
CA PRO A 196 4.28 -19.06 -4.50
C PRO A 196 3.67 -18.63 -5.83
N GLU A 197 2.44 -19.07 -6.10
CA GLU A 197 1.72 -18.82 -7.37
C GLU A 197 1.32 -17.36 -7.52
N ILE A 198 1.14 -16.63 -6.41
CA ILE A 198 0.71 -15.23 -6.41
C ILE A 198 1.84 -14.26 -6.11
N MET A 199 2.99 -14.73 -5.62
CA MET A 199 4.11 -13.90 -5.18
C MET A 199 4.52 -12.85 -6.23
N GLY A 200 4.61 -13.25 -7.50
CA GLY A 200 4.97 -12.36 -8.61
C GLY A 200 3.86 -11.40 -9.06
N ARG A 201 2.64 -11.58 -8.53
CA ARG A 201 1.46 -10.81 -8.91
C ARG A 201 0.85 -10.02 -7.75
N ILE A 202 1.40 -10.17 -6.55
CA ILE A 202 0.97 -9.39 -5.38
C ILE A 202 1.18 -7.90 -5.69
N GLY A 203 0.14 -7.12 -5.49
CA GLY A 203 0.13 -5.70 -5.85
C GLY A 203 -0.41 -5.42 -7.25
N GLU A 204 -0.88 -6.43 -7.99
CA GLU A 204 -1.81 -6.24 -9.11
C GLU A 204 -3.24 -6.10 -8.59
N PRO A 205 -4.12 -5.34 -9.29
CA PRO A 205 -5.51 -5.23 -8.91
C PRO A 205 -6.22 -6.58 -9.01
N TYR A 206 -7.16 -6.83 -8.08
CA TYR A 206 -7.97 -8.05 -8.02
C TYR A 206 -7.22 -9.34 -7.69
N VAL A 207 -5.99 -9.28 -7.21
CA VAL A 207 -5.24 -10.43 -6.69
C VAL A 207 -5.50 -10.56 -5.19
N THR A 208 -6.08 -11.67 -4.77
CA THR A 208 -6.35 -11.97 -3.36
C THR A 208 -6.03 -13.43 -3.04
N SER A 209 -5.46 -13.68 -1.86
CA SER A 209 -5.24 -15.01 -1.31
C SER A 209 -6.31 -15.44 -0.30
N ARG A 210 -7.33 -14.62 -0.07
CA ARG A 210 -8.39 -14.87 0.95
C ARG A 210 -9.30 -16.06 0.68
N ARG A 211 -9.20 -16.73 -0.47
CA ARG A 211 -10.00 -17.92 -0.75
C ARG A 211 -9.52 -19.09 0.11
N GLY A 212 -10.29 -19.44 1.16
CA GLY A 212 -10.10 -20.63 1.97
C GLY A 212 -9.44 -20.44 3.34
N HIS A 213 -9.48 -19.25 3.94
CA HIS A 213 -8.98 -19.03 5.31
C HIS A 213 -9.98 -19.56 6.36
N PRO A 214 -9.49 -20.13 7.51
CA PRO A 214 -10.33 -20.70 8.57
C PRO A 214 -11.24 -19.70 9.31
N HIS A 215 -10.99 -18.39 9.15
CA HIS A 215 -11.81 -17.30 9.69
C HIS A 215 -12.89 -16.82 8.71
N ASP A 216 -12.98 -17.43 7.52
CA ASP A 216 -14.04 -17.18 6.56
C ASP A 216 -15.33 -17.86 7.09
N THR A 217 -15.97 -17.22 8.08
CA THR A 217 -17.34 -17.56 8.50
C THR A 217 -18.25 -17.07 7.40
N GLY A 218 -18.35 -17.80 6.33
CA GLY A 218 -19.26 -17.84 5.17
C GLY A 218 -20.13 -16.63 4.78
N ASP A 219 -20.11 -15.52 5.51
CA ASP A 219 -20.96 -14.34 5.34
C ASP A 219 -20.19 -13.03 5.07
N GLU A 220 -18.86 -13.00 5.20
CA GLU A 220 -18.12 -11.82 4.79
C GLU A 220 -17.68 -11.91 3.32
N PRO A 221 -18.05 -10.91 2.48
CA PRO A 221 -17.63 -10.90 1.08
C PRO A 221 -16.11 -10.84 1.02
N ALA A 222 -15.50 -11.85 0.41
CA ALA A 222 -14.06 -11.90 0.15
C ALA A 222 -13.61 -10.54 -0.41
N GLY A 223 -12.65 -9.89 0.24
CA GLY A 223 -12.18 -8.58 -0.16
C GLY A 223 -11.81 -8.57 -1.64
N LEU A 224 -12.12 -7.48 -2.35
CA LEU A 224 -11.94 -7.33 -3.80
C LEU A 224 -10.48 -7.45 -4.28
N GLY A 225 -9.51 -7.67 -3.37
CA GLY A 225 -8.09 -7.72 -3.72
C GLY A 225 -7.52 -6.37 -4.17
N LEU A 226 -8.18 -5.26 -3.81
CA LEU A 226 -7.77 -3.92 -4.16
C LEU A 226 -6.96 -3.22 -3.07
N GLY A 227 -7.10 -3.62 -1.79
CA GLY A 227 -6.46 -2.95 -0.66
C GLY A 227 -4.94 -2.92 -0.79
N PHE A 228 -4.33 -4.06 -1.06
CA PHE A 228 -2.88 -4.16 -1.24
C PHE A 228 -2.38 -3.39 -2.48
N PHE A 229 -3.10 -3.46 -3.60
CA PHE A 229 -2.78 -2.69 -4.80
C PHE A 229 -2.80 -1.18 -4.54
N ILE A 230 -3.84 -0.69 -3.85
CA ILE A 230 -3.97 0.72 -3.48
C ILE A 230 -2.83 1.12 -2.54
N ALA A 231 -2.58 0.34 -1.48
CA ALA A 231 -1.50 0.58 -0.53
C ALA A 231 -0.14 0.69 -1.22
N LYS A 232 0.19 -0.27 -2.09
CA LYS A 232 1.43 -0.27 -2.87
C LYS A 232 1.53 0.98 -3.74
N THR A 233 0.48 1.30 -4.50
CA THR A 233 0.47 2.47 -5.39
C THR A 233 0.69 3.76 -4.63
N LEU A 234 0.04 3.93 -3.47
CA LEU A 234 0.15 5.13 -2.66
C LEU A 234 1.54 5.30 -2.04
N LEU A 235 2.10 4.22 -1.50
CA LEU A 235 3.43 4.22 -0.90
C LEU A 235 4.53 4.46 -1.95
N GLU A 236 4.42 3.83 -3.12
CA GLU A 236 5.35 4.08 -4.23
C GLU A 236 5.27 5.53 -4.74
N ARG A 237 4.10 6.13 -4.79
CA ARG A 237 3.93 7.57 -5.11
C ARG A 237 4.49 8.49 -4.03
N ALA A 238 4.46 8.05 -2.78
CA ALA A 238 5.09 8.75 -1.66
C ALA A 238 6.60 8.46 -1.56
N GLY A 239 7.23 7.97 -2.64
CA GLY A 239 8.68 7.75 -2.74
C GLY A 239 9.17 6.42 -2.17
N ALA A 240 8.28 5.53 -1.68
CA ALA A 240 8.69 4.22 -1.18
C ALA A 240 9.07 3.25 -2.29
N THR A 241 10.06 2.41 -2.01
CA THR A 241 10.27 1.14 -2.73
C THR A 241 9.75 0.00 -1.86
N LEU A 242 8.89 -0.86 -2.43
CA LEU A 242 8.23 -1.93 -1.70
C LEU A 242 8.76 -3.30 -2.16
N SER A 243 9.17 -4.14 -1.21
CA SER A 243 9.59 -5.51 -1.44
C SER A 243 8.83 -6.48 -0.55
N LEU A 244 8.62 -7.70 -1.07
CA LEU A 244 7.82 -8.75 -0.46
C LEU A 244 8.68 -10.02 -0.34
N GLU A 245 8.64 -10.64 0.80
CA GLU A 245 9.33 -11.92 1.02
C GLU A 245 8.56 -12.80 2.02
N ASN A 246 8.70 -14.11 1.88
CA ASN A 246 8.29 -15.04 2.93
C ASN A 246 9.44 -15.24 3.90
N ARG A 247 9.13 -15.35 5.20
CA ARG A 247 10.11 -15.62 6.23
C ARG A 247 10.75 -17.00 6.01
N PRO A 248 12.09 -17.11 6.13
CA PRO A 248 12.78 -18.38 5.94
C PRO A 248 12.47 -19.36 7.08
N ALA A 249 12.46 -20.66 6.77
CA ALA A 249 12.31 -21.70 7.78
C ALA A 249 13.44 -21.60 8.85
N PRO A 250 13.17 -21.86 10.15
CA PRO A 250 11.95 -22.46 10.71
C PRO A 250 10.77 -21.49 10.90
N ASP A 251 10.99 -20.19 10.74
CA ASP A 251 9.95 -19.19 10.85
C ASP A 251 8.92 -19.32 9.70
N ARG A 252 7.75 -18.76 9.92
CA ARG A 252 6.67 -18.68 8.92
C ARG A 252 6.13 -17.27 8.90
N GLY A 253 5.41 -16.94 7.82
CA GLY A 253 4.78 -15.66 7.65
C GLY A 253 5.32 -14.89 6.47
N ALA A 254 4.79 -13.71 6.27
CA ALA A 254 5.24 -12.77 5.25
C ALA A 254 5.99 -11.60 5.89
N THR A 255 6.84 -10.96 5.11
CA THR A 255 7.47 -9.69 5.45
C THR A 255 7.30 -8.74 4.27
N ILE A 256 6.81 -7.55 4.54
CA ILE A 256 6.71 -6.45 3.59
C ILE A 256 7.70 -5.39 4.06
N ARG A 257 8.65 -5.04 3.19
CA ARG A 257 9.64 -3.98 3.46
C ARG A 257 9.37 -2.78 2.62
N LEU A 258 9.44 -1.63 3.24
CA LEU A 258 9.30 -0.31 2.65
C LEU A 258 10.60 0.44 2.85
N HIS A 259 11.11 1.02 1.80
CA HIS A 259 12.35 1.78 1.81
C HIS A 259 12.12 3.14 1.16
N TRP A 260 12.52 4.21 1.84
CA TRP A 260 12.55 5.58 1.32
C TRP A 260 13.96 6.14 1.39
N THR A 261 14.31 7.01 0.46
CA THR A 261 15.37 7.97 0.72
C THR A 261 14.85 8.98 1.74
N ARG A 262 15.72 9.45 2.63
CA ARG A 262 15.29 10.35 3.71
C ARG A 262 14.74 11.69 3.20
N SER A 263 15.13 12.10 2.00
CA SER A 263 14.59 13.30 1.34
C SER A 263 13.15 13.15 0.87
N ASP A 264 12.71 11.91 0.64
CA ASP A 264 11.39 11.59 0.09
C ASP A 264 10.37 11.25 1.17
N PHE A 265 10.86 11.01 2.40
CA PHE A 265 10.06 10.79 3.59
C PHE A 265 9.74 12.12 4.30
#